data_832410e86f750c6ec71f11288ecfe639
#
_entry.id   832410e86f750c6ec71f11288ecfe639
#
_cell.length_a   1.000
_cell.length_b   1.000
_cell.length_c   1.000
_cell.angle_alpha   90.00
_cell.angle_beta   90.00
_cell.angle_gamma   90.00
#
_symmetry.space_group_name_H-M   'P 1'
#
loop_
_entity.id
_entity.type
_entity.pdbx_description
1 polymer ?
#
loop_
_entity_poly.entity_id
_entity_poly.type
_entity_poly.pdbx_seq_one_letter_code
_entity_poly.pdbx_strand_id
1 'polypeptide(L)'
;MSGTIKRRNFLAAAPAALLPARAQTASGGLPAPIIKDVSVIATAPAGLRLSVVKIATDQDGLYGYGCATFTQRAELVNAAVEKYLRPFLIGKRADRIEDIWQACYNSSYWRNGPVLNNAIGGVDQALWDIKGRQAGMPVYQLLGGKCREAAACYTHAAGAEIQQTIDQARQFMEQGFRHVRVQVGVPGMAGYGAASAGTTFEPADYIRRALKLFEECRKQLGDEVELLHDVHERVSPNQAVQFLKDAERFKMFFMEDPLSPEDIAYFHQIRSQCATPIAMGELFNSPHEWTPLITGRLIDYIRIHLTQAGGLTPVRKIAAMAEIHGVKTAWHGPGDVSPIGHAANVTLDVVCYNFGIQEYSPFNDRSQEVFRGCPAMKNGNLYANDAPGWGIEVDEKLAAKYPYGSFESDERKRLDGGWGEVRRRDGTVIKQ
;
A
#
# COMPACT_ATOMS: atom_id res chain seq x y z
N MET A 1 42.42 12.91 -59.59
CA MET A 1 42.24 11.44 -59.37
C MET A 1 41.03 11.26 -58.48
N SER A 2 39.89 10.88 -59.07
CA SER A 2 38.62 10.75 -58.42
C SER A 2 38.45 9.29 -57.97
N GLY A 3 38.30 9.09 -56.72
CA GLY A 3 38.01 7.76 -56.11
C GLY A 3 36.59 7.65 -55.71
N THR A 4 35.78 6.96 -56.50
CA THR A 4 34.37 6.68 -56.25
C THR A 4 34.19 5.56 -55.22
N ILE A 5 33.61 5.86 -54.04
CA ILE A 5 33.26 4.83 -53.05
C ILE A 5 31.91 4.23 -53.44
N LYS A 6 31.95 2.96 -53.85
CA LYS A 6 30.73 2.16 -54.10
C LYS A 6 30.01 1.80 -52.77
N ARG A 7 28.75 2.25 -52.62
CA ARG A 7 27.84 1.79 -51.64
C ARG A 7 27.54 0.29 -51.85
N ARG A 8 27.91 -0.56 -50.90
CA ARG A 8 27.49 -1.94 -50.84
C ARG A 8 26.12 -2.04 -50.16
N ASN A 9 25.20 -2.67 -50.86
CA ASN A 9 23.86 -2.99 -50.40
C ASN A 9 23.93 -3.92 -49.21
N PHE A 10 23.37 -3.48 -48.10
CA PHE A 10 22.92 -4.36 -47.01
C PHE A 10 21.40 -4.40 -47.08
N LEU A 11 20.85 -5.50 -47.54
CA LEU A 11 19.49 -5.93 -47.23
C LEU A 11 19.25 -7.34 -47.79
N ALA A 12 19.45 -8.32 -46.97
CA ALA A 12 18.68 -9.56 -47.03
C ALA A 12 18.19 -9.86 -45.60
N ALA A 13 17.04 -9.31 -45.26
CA ALA A 13 16.32 -9.76 -44.07
C ALA A 13 15.80 -11.18 -44.37
N ALA A 14 16.39 -12.17 -43.76
CA ALA A 14 15.79 -13.49 -43.71
C ALA A 14 14.47 -13.40 -42.91
N PRO A 15 13.39 -14.05 -43.36
CA PRO A 15 12.16 -14.10 -42.57
C PRO A 15 12.46 -14.82 -41.23
N ALA A 16 12.17 -14.14 -40.12
CA ALA A 16 12.20 -14.76 -38.82
C ALA A 16 11.19 -15.91 -38.85
N ALA A 17 11.68 -17.14 -38.93
CA ALA A 17 10.85 -18.32 -38.76
C ALA A 17 10.22 -18.21 -37.36
N LEU A 18 8.92 -18.03 -37.29
CA LEU A 18 8.11 -18.21 -36.08
C LEU A 18 8.33 -19.65 -35.64
N LEU A 19 9.26 -19.85 -34.71
CA LEU A 19 9.37 -21.13 -34.02
C LEU A 19 8.02 -21.42 -33.39
N PRO A 20 7.45 -22.62 -33.60
CA PRO A 20 6.21 -22.99 -32.96
C PRO A 20 6.44 -22.84 -31.45
N ALA A 21 5.50 -22.18 -30.76
CA ALA A 21 5.54 -22.04 -29.33
C ALA A 21 5.57 -23.47 -28.73
N ARG A 22 6.77 -23.95 -28.43
CA ARG A 22 6.93 -25.15 -27.63
C ARG A 22 6.16 -24.88 -26.34
N ALA A 23 5.18 -25.71 -26.03
CA ALA A 23 4.55 -25.74 -24.71
C ALA A 23 5.68 -25.89 -23.69
N GLN A 24 6.14 -24.77 -23.12
CA GLN A 24 7.13 -24.79 -22.04
C GLN A 24 6.39 -25.33 -20.84
N THR A 25 6.76 -26.52 -20.41
CA THR A 25 6.33 -27.06 -19.11
C THR A 25 6.71 -26.07 -18.02
N ALA A 26 5.83 -25.92 -17.02
CA ALA A 26 6.13 -25.14 -15.84
C ALA A 26 7.43 -25.66 -15.21
N SER A 27 8.24 -24.79 -14.66
CA SER A 27 9.41 -25.18 -13.87
C SER A 27 8.93 -26.10 -12.74
N GLY A 28 9.46 -27.32 -12.67
CA GLY A 28 9.06 -28.30 -11.67
C GLY A 28 8.11 -29.42 -12.14
N GLY A 29 7.83 -29.52 -13.45
CA GLY A 29 6.98 -30.58 -14.00
C GLY A 29 5.46 -30.35 -13.87
N LEU A 30 5.03 -29.27 -13.23
CA LEU A 30 3.60 -28.89 -13.17
C LEU A 30 3.16 -28.23 -14.47
N PRO A 31 1.95 -28.53 -14.98
CA PRO A 31 1.42 -27.88 -16.18
C PRO A 31 1.24 -26.39 -15.92
N ALA A 32 1.57 -25.57 -16.93
CA ALA A 32 1.38 -24.13 -16.84
C ALA A 32 -0.10 -23.78 -16.82
N PRO A 33 -0.62 -23.10 -15.78
CA PRO A 33 -2.02 -22.70 -15.73
C PRO A 33 -2.29 -21.57 -16.73
N ILE A 34 -3.41 -21.68 -17.46
CA ILE A 34 -3.87 -20.66 -18.41
C ILE A 34 -5.02 -19.87 -17.78
N ILE A 35 -4.95 -18.55 -17.86
CA ILE A 35 -6.00 -17.66 -17.35
C ILE A 35 -7.27 -17.86 -18.19
N LYS A 36 -8.35 -18.30 -17.56
CA LYS A 36 -9.68 -18.46 -18.14
C LYS A 36 -10.58 -17.27 -17.93
N ASP A 37 -10.49 -16.68 -16.75
CA ASP A 37 -11.31 -15.52 -16.41
C ASP A 37 -10.63 -14.61 -15.39
N VAL A 38 -11.01 -13.33 -15.44
CA VAL A 38 -10.61 -12.30 -14.47
C VAL A 38 -11.87 -11.53 -14.09
N SER A 39 -12.20 -11.49 -12.82
CA SER A 39 -13.39 -10.81 -12.31
C SER A 39 -13.06 -9.97 -11.09
N VAL A 40 -13.95 -9.05 -10.73
CA VAL A 40 -13.84 -8.22 -9.53
C VAL A 40 -14.95 -8.58 -8.56
N ILE A 41 -14.57 -8.86 -7.32
CA ILE A 41 -15.49 -8.97 -6.18
C ILE A 41 -15.49 -7.60 -5.50
N ALA A 42 -16.56 -6.83 -5.72
CA ALA A 42 -16.79 -5.52 -5.13
C ALA A 42 -17.63 -5.69 -3.86
N THR A 43 -17.06 -5.39 -2.69
CA THR A 43 -17.74 -5.63 -1.39
C THR A 43 -17.34 -4.58 -0.35
N ALA A 44 -18.22 -4.31 0.60
CA ALA A 44 -18.01 -3.30 1.66
C ALA A 44 -18.46 -3.81 3.05
N PRO A 45 -17.92 -4.92 3.57
CA PRO A 45 -18.38 -5.51 4.84
C PRO A 45 -18.14 -4.62 6.06
N ALA A 46 -17.16 -3.73 6.00
CA ALA A 46 -16.88 -2.71 7.01
C ALA A 46 -17.35 -1.29 6.60
N GLY A 47 -18.15 -1.18 5.54
CA GLY A 47 -18.55 0.11 4.97
C GLY A 47 -17.52 0.72 4.01
N LEU A 48 -16.31 0.21 3.95
CA LEU A 48 -15.25 0.62 3.01
C LEU A 48 -15.35 -0.21 1.72
N ARG A 49 -15.18 0.45 0.58
CA ARG A 49 -15.28 -0.16 -0.75
C ARG A 49 -14.02 -0.96 -1.07
N LEU A 50 -14.09 -2.27 -0.89
CA LEU A 50 -12.99 -3.18 -1.19
C LEU A 50 -13.16 -3.76 -2.60
N SER A 51 -12.12 -3.65 -3.42
CA SER A 51 -12.02 -4.26 -4.74
C SER A 51 -11.06 -5.45 -4.68
N VAL A 52 -11.56 -6.66 -4.95
CA VAL A 52 -10.76 -7.88 -4.98
C VAL A 52 -10.78 -8.47 -6.36
N VAL A 53 -9.61 -8.65 -6.97
CA VAL A 53 -9.49 -9.35 -8.26
C VAL A 53 -9.45 -10.84 -7.99
N LYS A 54 -10.28 -11.59 -8.71
CA LYS A 54 -10.22 -13.05 -8.81
C LYS A 54 -9.73 -13.45 -10.19
N ILE A 55 -8.73 -14.30 -10.27
CA ILE A 55 -8.27 -14.94 -11.51
C ILE A 55 -8.56 -16.43 -11.41
N ALA A 56 -9.33 -16.95 -12.36
CA ALA A 56 -9.58 -18.37 -12.54
C ALA A 56 -8.70 -18.93 -13.65
N THR A 57 -8.23 -20.18 -13.50
CA THR A 57 -7.39 -20.86 -14.51
C THR A 57 -8.15 -22.01 -15.19
N ASP A 58 -7.50 -22.63 -16.17
CA ASP A 58 -7.98 -23.84 -16.84
C ASP A 58 -7.79 -25.11 -16.01
N GLN A 59 -7.10 -25.03 -14.88
CA GLN A 59 -6.93 -26.12 -13.93
C GLN A 59 -8.05 -26.07 -12.89
N ASP A 60 -8.78 -27.18 -12.75
CA ASP A 60 -9.91 -27.25 -11.81
C ASP A 60 -9.49 -26.92 -10.38
N GLY A 61 -10.21 -26.01 -9.74
CA GLY A 61 -9.96 -25.56 -8.37
C GLY A 61 -8.73 -24.66 -8.21
N LEU A 62 -8.00 -24.31 -9.28
CA LEU A 62 -6.86 -23.39 -9.20
C LEU A 62 -7.27 -21.97 -9.61
N TYR A 63 -7.33 -21.10 -8.63
CA TYR A 63 -7.64 -19.68 -8.76
C TYR A 63 -6.80 -18.88 -7.74
N GLY A 64 -6.84 -17.57 -7.85
CA GLY A 64 -6.20 -16.68 -6.87
C GLY A 64 -6.92 -15.37 -6.71
N TYR A 65 -6.67 -14.73 -5.56
CA TYR A 65 -7.22 -13.45 -5.17
C TYR A 65 -6.12 -12.39 -5.02
N GLY A 66 -6.45 -11.14 -5.38
CA GLY A 66 -5.56 -10.01 -5.19
C GLY A 66 -6.30 -8.75 -4.78
N CYS A 67 -5.69 -7.93 -3.94
CA CYS A 67 -6.22 -6.64 -3.53
C CYS A 67 -6.02 -5.62 -4.65
N ALA A 68 -7.11 -4.99 -5.09
CA ALA A 68 -7.12 -3.86 -6.04
C ALA A 68 -7.78 -2.63 -5.42
N THR A 69 -7.82 -2.56 -4.10
CA THR A 69 -8.61 -1.56 -3.38
C THR A 69 -8.00 -0.17 -3.50
N PHE A 70 -8.80 0.76 -4.01
CA PHE A 70 -8.60 2.20 -3.98
C PHE A 70 -9.96 2.82 -3.67
N THR A 71 -10.25 3.00 -2.41
CA THR A 71 -11.61 3.32 -1.90
C THR A 71 -12.20 4.58 -2.51
N GLN A 72 -11.38 5.61 -2.77
CA GLN A 72 -11.80 6.89 -3.33
C GLN A 72 -12.22 6.79 -4.81
N ARG A 73 -11.74 5.79 -5.55
CA ARG A 73 -12.01 5.60 -6.98
C ARG A 73 -12.24 4.13 -7.34
N ALA A 74 -12.85 3.36 -6.43
CA ALA A 74 -13.03 1.92 -6.55
C ALA A 74 -13.68 1.48 -7.88
N GLU A 75 -14.72 2.17 -8.34
CA GLU A 75 -15.40 1.81 -9.60
C GLU A 75 -14.53 2.00 -10.84
N LEU A 76 -13.62 2.99 -10.83
CA LEU A 76 -12.68 3.17 -11.94
C LEU A 76 -11.66 2.02 -11.98
N VAL A 77 -11.20 1.56 -10.82
CA VAL A 77 -10.31 0.40 -10.72
C VAL A 77 -11.03 -0.86 -11.21
N ASN A 78 -12.27 -1.08 -10.77
CA ASN A 78 -13.09 -2.21 -11.21
C ASN A 78 -13.26 -2.20 -12.73
N ALA A 79 -13.60 -1.04 -13.31
CA ALA A 79 -13.74 -0.89 -14.75
C ALA A 79 -12.41 -1.11 -15.50
N ALA A 80 -11.27 -0.68 -14.94
CA ALA A 80 -9.96 -0.93 -15.52
C ALA A 80 -9.64 -2.43 -15.57
N VAL A 81 -9.97 -3.17 -14.51
CA VAL A 81 -9.79 -4.63 -14.49
C VAL A 81 -10.72 -5.32 -15.50
N GLU A 82 -12.02 -5.05 -15.43
CA GLU A 82 -13.02 -5.80 -16.20
C GLU A 82 -13.00 -5.50 -17.69
N LYS A 83 -12.80 -4.22 -18.06
CA LYS A 83 -12.94 -3.78 -19.46
C LYS A 83 -11.62 -3.82 -20.23
N TYR A 84 -10.47 -3.71 -19.53
CA TYR A 84 -9.16 -3.62 -20.19
C TYR A 84 -8.24 -4.78 -19.82
N LEU A 85 -8.04 -5.07 -18.52
CA LEU A 85 -7.10 -6.14 -18.12
C LEU A 85 -7.67 -7.54 -18.37
N ARG A 86 -8.95 -7.77 -18.10
CA ARG A 86 -9.59 -9.08 -18.35
C ARG A 86 -9.42 -9.58 -19.79
N PRO A 87 -9.85 -8.84 -20.84
CA PRO A 87 -9.71 -9.32 -22.22
C PRO A 87 -8.24 -9.47 -22.64
N PHE A 88 -7.35 -8.67 -22.08
CA PHE A 88 -5.91 -8.73 -22.33
C PHE A 88 -5.25 -9.97 -21.70
N LEU A 89 -5.74 -10.45 -20.57
CA LEU A 89 -5.14 -11.52 -19.77
C LEU A 89 -5.66 -12.91 -20.14
N ILE A 90 -6.90 -13.04 -20.61
CA ILE A 90 -7.48 -14.34 -20.98
C ILE A 90 -6.59 -15.03 -22.01
N GLY A 91 -6.30 -16.32 -21.77
CA GLY A 91 -5.43 -17.15 -22.60
C GLY A 91 -3.93 -17.03 -22.30
N LYS A 92 -3.50 -16.12 -21.43
CA LYS A 92 -2.11 -16.02 -21.00
C LYS A 92 -1.78 -17.06 -19.92
N ARG A 93 -0.51 -17.38 -19.83
CA ARG A 93 0.04 -18.28 -18.79
C ARG A 93 0.12 -17.53 -17.47
N ALA A 94 -0.59 -17.99 -16.44
CA ALA A 94 -0.60 -17.39 -15.12
C ALA A 94 0.73 -17.50 -14.34
N ASP A 95 1.60 -18.43 -14.72
CA ASP A 95 2.91 -18.62 -14.09
C ASP A 95 3.99 -17.60 -14.52
N ARG A 96 3.69 -16.77 -15.54
CA ARG A 96 4.58 -15.70 -16.04
C ARG A 96 4.27 -14.36 -15.38
N ILE A 97 4.36 -14.29 -14.08
CA ILE A 97 3.94 -13.13 -13.29
C ILE A 97 4.67 -11.86 -13.72
N GLU A 98 6.00 -11.88 -13.78
CA GLU A 98 6.81 -10.72 -14.17
C GLU A 98 6.49 -10.23 -15.60
N ASP A 99 6.35 -11.14 -16.56
CA ASP A 99 6.01 -10.82 -17.94
C ASP A 99 4.62 -10.16 -18.03
N ILE A 100 3.62 -10.72 -17.33
CA ILE A 100 2.27 -10.16 -17.27
C ILE A 100 2.29 -8.77 -16.63
N TRP A 101 3.03 -8.59 -15.54
CA TRP A 101 3.14 -7.30 -14.89
C TRP A 101 3.67 -6.24 -15.85
N GLN A 102 4.80 -6.53 -16.51
CA GLN A 102 5.42 -5.62 -17.48
C GLN A 102 4.49 -5.33 -18.66
N ALA A 103 3.80 -6.36 -19.16
CA ALA A 103 2.86 -6.20 -20.27
C ALA A 103 1.65 -5.33 -19.87
N CYS A 104 1.07 -5.53 -18.67
CA CYS A 104 -0.02 -4.70 -18.15
C CYS A 104 0.42 -3.26 -17.95
N TYR A 105 1.59 -3.03 -17.35
CA TYR A 105 2.12 -1.71 -17.07
C TYR A 105 2.39 -0.91 -18.36
N ASN A 106 2.86 -1.57 -19.43
CA ASN A 106 3.19 -0.94 -20.69
C ASN A 106 2.04 -0.88 -21.71
N SER A 107 0.93 -1.60 -21.47
CA SER A 107 -0.12 -1.82 -22.46
C SER A 107 -0.89 -0.57 -22.91
N SER A 108 -0.93 0.48 -22.09
CA SER A 108 -1.70 1.68 -22.39
C SER A 108 -0.86 2.83 -22.98
N TYR A 109 0.43 2.66 -23.17
CA TYR A 109 1.41 3.69 -23.55
C TYR A 109 1.61 4.77 -22.46
N TRP A 110 0.54 5.48 -22.03
CA TRP A 110 0.57 6.33 -20.83
C TRP A 110 0.43 5.46 -19.60
N ARG A 111 1.42 5.56 -18.72
CA ARG A 111 1.58 4.67 -17.58
C ARG A 111 1.41 5.43 -16.27
N ASN A 112 1.25 4.66 -15.20
CA ASN A 112 1.28 5.18 -13.85
C ASN A 112 -0.08 5.68 -13.32
N GLY A 113 -0.05 6.07 -12.06
CA GLY A 113 -1.19 6.62 -11.36
C GLY A 113 -2.02 5.56 -10.59
N PRO A 114 -2.73 6.00 -9.54
CA PRO A 114 -3.32 5.09 -8.57
C PRO A 114 -4.38 4.16 -9.15
N VAL A 115 -5.20 4.59 -10.10
CA VAL A 115 -6.26 3.74 -10.67
C VAL A 115 -5.67 2.55 -11.43
N LEU A 116 -4.75 2.80 -12.36
CA LEU A 116 -4.17 1.74 -13.19
C LEU A 116 -3.23 0.85 -12.37
N ASN A 117 -2.45 1.42 -11.47
CA ASN A 117 -1.55 0.67 -10.63
C ASN A 117 -2.30 -0.26 -9.67
N ASN A 118 -3.40 0.20 -9.04
CA ASN A 118 -4.21 -0.66 -8.19
C ASN A 118 -4.87 -1.80 -8.98
N ALA A 119 -5.32 -1.55 -10.20
CA ALA A 119 -5.85 -2.60 -11.07
C ALA A 119 -4.79 -3.66 -11.40
N ILE A 120 -3.57 -3.24 -11.77
CA ILE A 120 -2.43 -4.13 -12.02
C ILE A 120 -2.01 -4.85 -10.74
N GLY A 121 -1.99 -4.15 -9.61
CA GLY A 121 -1.66 -4.69 -8.30
C GLY A 121 -2.57 -5.83 -7.86
N GLY A 122 -3.87 -5.72 -8.14
CA GLY A 122 -4.82 -6.80 -7.90
C GLY A 122 -4.56 -8.03 -8.77
N VAL A 123 -4.26 -7.82 -10.04
CA VAL A 123 -3.87 -8.92 -10.95
C VAL A 123 -2.58 -9.59 -10.49
N ASP A 124 -1.57 -8.80 -10.16
CA ASP A 124 -0.26 -9.30 -9.70
C ASP A 124 -0.40 -10.16 -8.44
N GLN A 125 -1.10 -9.67 -7.44
CA GLN A 125 -1.33 -10.41 -6.20
C GLN A 125 -2.12 -11.70 -6.43
N ALA A 126 -3.13 -11.69 -7.32
CA ALA A 126 -3.87 -12.89 -7.66
C ALA A 126 -3.01 -13.94 -8.36
N LEU A 127 -2.06 -13.53 -9.19
CA LEU A 127 -1.10 -14.44 -9.84
C LEU A 127 -0.11 -15.04 -8.82
N TRP A 128 0.34 -14.27 -7.85
CA TRP A 128 1.16 -14.80 -6.75
C TRP A 128 0.39 -15.78 -5.87
N ASP A 129 -0.91 -15.52 -5.61
CA ASP A 129 -1.78 -16.46 -4.91
C ASP A 129 -1.91 -17.80 -5.66
N ILE A 130 -2.18 -17.75 -6.98
CA ILE A 130 -2.18 -18.92 -7.86
C ILE A 130 -0.85 -19.70 -7.75
N LYS A 131 0.27 -18.98 -7.79
CA LYS A 131 1.59 -19.59 -7.70
C LYS A 131 1.79 -20.35 -6.40
N GLY A 132 1.41 -19.74 -5.28
CA GLY A 132 1.46 -20.36 -3.97
C GLY A 132 0.55 -21.57 -3.86
N ARG A 133 -0.71 -21.45 -4.30
CA ARG A 133 -1.69 -22.55 -4.32
C ARG A 133 -1.20 -23.72 -5.17
N GLN A 134 -0.71 -23.45 -6.38
CA GLN A 134 -0.17 -24.47 -7.28
C GLN A 134 1.05 -25.19 -6.67
N ALA A 135 1.90 -24.47 -5.94
CA ALA A 135 3.06 -25.03 -5.28
C ALA A 135 2.72 -25.73 -3.95
N GLY A 136 1.48 -25.61 -3.45
CA GLY A 136 1.10 -26.10 -2.13
C GLY A 136 1.81 -25.36 -0.98
N MET A 137 2.21 -24.10 -1.19
CA MET A 137 3.03 -23.32 -0.26
C MET A 137 2.45 -21.92 -0.06
N PRO A 138 2.58 -21.31 1.14
CA PRO A 138 2.32 -19.89 1.31
C PRO A 138 3.31 -19.05 0.49
N VAL A 139 2.88 -17.86 0.04
CA VAL A 139 3.69 -17.00 -0.84
C VAL A 139 5.03 -16.63 -0.21
N TYR A 140 5.11 -16.44 1.11
CA TYR A 140 6.37 -16.12 1.78
C TYR A 140 7.44 -17.23 1.57
N GLN A 141 7.06 -18.51 1.42
CA GLN A 141 8.00 -19.59 1.12
C GLN A 141 8.59 -19.47 -0.31
N LEU A 142 7.80 -18.97 -1.26
CA LEU A 142 8.29 -18.71 -2.62
C LEU A 142 9.28 -17.53 -2.67
N LEU A 143 9.29 -16.69 -1.65
CA LEU A 143 10.17 -15.53 -1.53
C LEU A 143 11.44 -15.80 -0.70
N GLY A 144 11.62 -17.03 -0.21
CA GLY A 144 12.81 -17.44 0.56
C GLY A 144 12.53 -17.89 1.99
N GLY A 145 11.28 -17.81 2.45
CA GLY A 145 10.88 -18.22 3.79
C GLY A 145 10.99 -17.11 4.85
N LYS A 146 10.52 -17.43 6.03
CA LYS A 146 10.48 -16.48 7.16
C LYS A 146 11.87 -16.20 7.74
N CYS A 147 12.23 -14.95 7.94
CA CYS A 147 13.35 -14.52 8.77
C CYS A 147 12.90 -14.01 10.16
N ARG A 148 11.58 -13.95 10.41
CA ARG A 148 10.92 -13.69 11.71
C ARG A 148 9.55 -14.37 11.77
N GLU A 149 9.10 -14.70 12.96
CA GLU A 149 7.83 -15.42 13.14
C GLU A 149 6.60 -14.51 12.99
N ALA A 150 6.74 -13.22 13.30
CA ALA A 150 5.65 -12.25 13.25
C ALA A 150 6.16 -10.85 12.93
N ALA A 151 5.29 -10.01 12.40
CA ALA A 151 5.53 -8.60 12.13
C ALA A 151 5.02 -7.74 13.29
N ALA A 152 5.90 -7.01 13.97
CA ALA A 152 5.48 -5.99 14.92
C ALA A 152 4.62 -4.95 14.20
N CYS A 153 3.54 -4.48 14.83
CA CYS A 153 2.66 -3.52 14.18
C CYS A 153 2.33 -2.32 15.07
N TYR A 154 1.95 -1.23 14.42
CA TYR A 154 1.39 -0.07 15.08
C TYR A 154 -0.08 0.10 14.73
N THR A 155 -0.80 0.79 15.60
CA THR A 155 -2.20 1.13 15.43
C THR A 155 -2.44 2.62 15.69
N HIS A 156 -3.66 3.10 15.46
CA HIS A 156 -3.99 4.51 15.40
C HIS A 156 -4.81 4.94 16.62
N ALA A 157 -4.23 5.78 17.47
CA ALA A 157 -4.94 6.46 18.54
C ALA A 157 -5.30 7.88 18.07
N ALA A 158 -6.59 8.20 18.08
CA ALA A 158 -7.09 9.50 17.64
C ALA A 158 -8.27 9.96 18.50
N GLY A 159 -8.30 11.22 18.86
CA GLY A 159 -9.38 11.83 19.63
C GLY A 159 -9.63 13.28 19.24
N ALA A 160 -10.81 13.81 19.53
CA ALA A 160 -11.12 15.24 19.37
C ALA A 160 -10.22 16.08 20.28
N GLU A 161 -9.95 15.57 21.47
CA GLU A 161 -9.09 16.20 22.47
C GLU A 161 -7.88 15.31 22.80
N ILE A 162 -6.78 15.94 23.22
CA ILE A 162 -5.51 15.29 23.52
C ILE A 162 -5.68 14.13 24.52
N GLN A 163 -6.48 14.33 25.56
CA GLN A 163 -6.69 13.29 26.58
C GLN A 163 -7.34 12.03 26.00
N GLN A 164 -8.30 12.19 25.09
CA GLN A 164 -8.94 11.04 24.43
C GLN A 164 -7.95 10.21 23.62
N THR A 165 -7.03 10.87 22.91
CA THR A 165 -5.95 10.19 22.18
C THR A 165 -5.03 9.41 23.13
N ILE A 166 -4.65 10.03 24.26
CA ILE A 166 -3.80 9.38 25.28
C ILE A 166 -4.50 8.17 25.90
N ASP A 167 -5.77 8.30 26.23
CA ASP A 167 -6.54 7.20 26.83
C ASP A 167 -6.68 6.03 25.85
N GLN A 168 -6.89 6.31 24.57
CA GLN A 168 -6.93 5.28 23.53
C GLN A 168 -5.55 4.64 23.32
N ALA A 169 -4.48 5.42 23.34
CA ALA A 169 -3.11 4.90 23.25
C ALA A 169 -2.82 3.94 24.42
N ARG A 170 -3.25 4.28 25.64
CA ARG A 170 -3.11 3.42 26.81
C ARG A 170 -3.85 2.10 26.65
N GLN A 171 -5.09 2.13 26.11
CA GLN A 171 -5.83 0.91 25.80
C GLN A 171 -5.11 0.02 24.79
N PHE A 172 -4.47 0.60 23.78
CA PHE A 172 -3.66 -0.19 22.83
C PHE A 172 -2.39 -0.76 23.46
N MET A 173 -1.74 -0.03 24.36
CA MET A 173 -0.62 -0.57 25.13
C MET A 173 -1.04 -1.80 26.00
N GLU A 174 -2.23 -1.75 26.60
CA GLU A 174 -2.81 -2.89 27.33
C GLU A 174 -3.11 -4.10 26.43
N GLN A 175 -3.41 -3.87 25.14
CA GLN A 175 -3.56 -4.91 24.11
C GLN A 175 -2.22 -5.44 23.59
N GLY A 176 -1.10 -4.92 24.07
CA GLY A 176 0.25 -5.35 23.72
C GLY A 176 0.93 -4.55 22.61
N PHE A 177 0.32 -3.48 22.09
CA PHE A 177 0.98 -2.60 21.13
C PHE A 177 2.10 -1.81 21.81
N ARG A 178 3.28 -1.84 21.20
CA ARG A 178 4.44 -1.06 21.62
C ARG A 178 4.63 0.21 20.77
N HIS A 179 3.92 0.30 19.66
CA HIS A 179 4.00 1.40 18.71
C HIS A 179 2.59 1.93 18.47
N VAL A 180 2.40 3.23 18.65
CA VAL A 180 1.08 3.86 18.53
C VAL A 180 1.22 5.18 17.75
N ARG A 181 0.50 5.28 16.63
CA ARG A 181 0.37 6.53 15.88
C ARG A 181 -0.66 7.40 16.59
N VAL A 182 -0.21 8.55 17.10
CA VAL A 182 -1.03 9.48 17.86
C VAL A 182 -1.47 10.66 17.00
N GLN A 183 -2.77 10.93 16.97
CA GLN A 183 -3.41 12.03 16.25
C GLN A 183 -4.41 12.75 17.16
N VAL A 184 -4.61 14.03 16.93
CA VAL A 184 -5.65 14.81 17.60
C VAL A 184 -6.48 15.56 16.57
N GLY A 185 -7.78 15.65 16.79
CA GLY A 185 -8.70 16.37 15.92
C GLY A 185 -8.26 17.82 15.70
N VAL A 186 -8.27 18.27 14.45
CA VAL A 186 -7.93 19.65 14.07
C VAL A 186 -9.12 20.27 13.33
N PRO A 187 -9.49 21.51 13.62
CA PRO A 187 -10.60 22.16 12.92
C PRO A 187 -10.45 22.10 11.40
N GLY A 188 -11.56 21.84 10.72
CA GLY A 188 -11.60 21.70 9.26
C GLY A 188 -11.13 20.36 8.70
N MET A 189 -10.62 19.45 9.53
CA MET A 189 -10.22 18.12 9.13
C MET A 189 -11.23 17.08 9.62
N ALA A 190 -12.06 16.59 8.73
CA ALA A 190 -12.86 15.40 8.96
C ALA A 190 -12.04 14.17 8.51
N GLY A 191 -11.99 13.09 9.30
CA GLY A 191 -11.41 11.84 8.84
C GLY A 191 -10.39 11.19 9.76
N TYR A 192 -9.75 11.90 10.67
CA TYR A 192 -8.89 11.28 11.68
C TYR A 192 -9.62 11.09 13.02
N GLY A 193 -10.70 10.29 12.98
CA GLY A 193 -11.30 9.69 14.17
C GLY A 193 -12.12 10.60 15.07
N ALA A 194 -12.14 11.91 14.85
CA ALA A 194 -12.96 12.82 15.66
C ALA A 194 -13.37 14.03 14.88
N ALA A 195 -14.69 14.30 14.84
CA ALA A 195 -15.20 15.56 14.36
C ALA A 195 -14.63 16.68 15.24
N SER A 196 -13.77 17.52 14.70
CA SER A 196 -13.32 18.72 15.37
C SER A 196 -14.29 19.87 15.06
N ALA A 197 -14.50 20.74 16.03
CA ALA A 197 -15.26 21.97 15.82
C ALA A 197 -14.50 22.88 14.83
N GLY A 198 -15.22 23.45 13.84
CA GLY A 198 -14.66 24.39 12.87
C GLY A 198 -14.61 23.84 11.45
N THR A 199 -14.45 24.76 10.50
CA THR A 199 -14.56 24.48 9.06
C THR A 199 -13.28 24.81 8.29
N THR A 200 -12.23 25.32 8.96
CA THR A 200 -10.98 25.73 8.33
C THR A 200 -9.76 25.12 9.02
N PHE A 201 -8.76 24.80 8.23
CA PHE A 201 -7.49 24.26 8.67
C PHE A 201 -6.37 25.28 8.52
N GLU A 202 -5.56 25.45 9.57
CA GLU A 202 -4.36 26.27 9.53
C GLU A 202 -3.15 25.44 9.94
N PRO A 203 -2.13 25.28 9.07
CA PRO A 203 -0.96 24.46 9.35
C PRO A 203 -0.26 24.81 10.66
N ALA A 204 -0.17 26.11 10.99
CA ALA A 204 0.48 26.56 12.23
C ALA A 204 -0.28 26.13 13.48
N ASP A 205 -1.62 26.12 13.43
CA ASP A 205 -2.46 25.66 14.55
C ASP A 205 -2.34 24.14 14.72
N TYR A 206 -2.31 23.41 13.60
CA TYR A 206 -2.07 21.98 13.58
C TYR A 206 -0.71 21.62 14.23
N ILE A 207 0.38 22.26 13.81
CA ILE A 207 1.74 22.00 14.34
C ILE A 207 1.77 22.22 15.85
N ARG A 208 1.24 23.34 16.33
CA ARG A 208 1.19 23.65 17.78
C ARG A 208 0.43 22.58 18.56
N ARG A 209 -0.71 22.14 18.03
CA ARG A 209 -1.55 21.13 18.67
C ARG A 209 -0.89 19.74 18.67
N ALA A 210 -0.23 19.38 17.58
CA ALA A 210 0.53 18.13 17.49
C ALA A 210 1.72 18.08 18.46
N LEU A 211 2.52 19.16 18.55
CA LEU A 211 3.62 19.25 19.50
C LEU A 211 3.13 19.16 20.96
N LYS A 212 1.97 19.77 21.26
CA LYS A 212 1.34 19.65 22.59
C LYS A 212 0.86 18.24 22.87
N LEU A 213 0.31 17.54 21.86
CA LEU A 213 -0.05 16.12 21.98
C LEU A 213 1.18 15.27 22.32
N PHE A 214 2.30 15.45 21.61
CA PHE A 214 3.53 14.69 21.86
C PHE A 214 4.07 14.92 23.27
N GLU A 215 4.06 16.17 23.74
CA GLU A 215 4.46 16.53 25.10
C GLU A 215 3.60 15.81 26.15
N GLU A 216 2.27 15.87 26.01
CA GLU A 216 1.37 15.22 26.94
C GLU A 216 1.42 13.68 26.85
N CYS A 217 1.63 13.10 25.66
CA CYS A 217 1.88 11.67 25.50
C CYS A 217 3.12 11.23 26.26
N ARG A 218 4.26 11.91 26.08
CA ARG A 218 5.51 11.57 26.81
C ARG A 218 5.36 11.74 28.30
N LYS A 219 4.69 12.78 28.76
CA LYS A 219 4.43 13.01 30.17
C LYS A 219 3.59 11.92 30.82
N GLN A 220 2.56 11.41 30.13
CA GLN A 220 1.58 10.49 30.70
C GLN A 220 1.83 9.01 30.36
N LEU A 221 2.48 8.70 29.25
CA LEU A 221 2.76 7.34 28.77
C LEU A 221 4.23 6.94 28.94
N GLY A 222 5.12 7.94 29.16
CA GLY A 222 6.57 7.69 29.29
C GLY A 222 7.26 7.36 27.97
N ASP A 223 8.42 6.70 28.07
CA ASP A 223 9.26 6.29 26.93
C ASP A 223 9.07 4.80 26.56
N GLU A 224 8.18 4.07 27.24
CA GLU A 224 7.96 2.63 26.97
C GLU A 224 7.16 2.37 25.69
N VAL A 225 6.44 3.37 25.21
CA VAL A 225 5.68 3.32 23.94
C VAL A 225 6.42 4.13 22.88
N GLU A 226 6.59 3.54 21.72
CA GLU A 226 7.08 4.22 20.53
C GLU A 226 5.96 5.04 19.89
N LEU A 227 6.14 6.36 19.81
CA LEU A 227 5.16 7.28 19.25
C LEU A 227 5.43 7.52 17.76
N LEU A 228 4.37 7.41 16.96
CA LEU A 228 4.35 7.75 15.56
C LEU A 228 3.37 8.90 15.33
N HIS A 229 3.58 9.68 14.29
CA HIS A 229 2.63 10.72 13.88
C HIS A 229 2.64 10.89 12.37
N ASP A 230 1.48 11.06 11.80
CA ASP A 230 1.27 11.25 10.38
C ASP A 230 0.97 12.72 10.10
N VAL A 231 1.88 13.36 9.38
CA VAL A 231 1.75 14.75 8.95
C VAL A 231 0.80 14.86 7.76
N HIS A 232 0.76 13.82 6.93
CA HIS A 232 -0.16 13.67 5.81
C HIS A 232 -0.12 14.86 4.85
N GLU A 233 1.08 15.33 4.51
CA GLU A 233 1.36 16.41 3.55
C GLU A 233 0.79 17.80 3.89
N ARG A 234 0.26 18.00 5.09
CA ARG A 234 -0.54 19.17 5.50
C ARG A 234 0.24 20.46 5.71
N VAL A 235 1.54 20.39 5.60
CA VAL A 235 2.43 21.53 5.89
C VAL A 235 3.31 21.87 4.70
N SER A 236 3.73 23.12 4.61
CA SER A 236 4.68 23.55 3.58
C SER A 236 6.09 23.03 3.88
N PRO A 237 7.02 22.96 2.89
CA PRO A 237 8.36 22.43 3.10
C PRO A 237 9.15 23.06 4.26
N ASN A 238 9.10 24.38 4.41
CA ASN A 238 9.76 25.06 5.52
C ASN A 238 9.11 24.76 6.88
N GLN A 239 7.79 24.59 6.91
CA GLN A 239 7.07 24.18 8.12
C GLN A 239 7.39 22.72 8.48
N ALA A 240 7.51 21.82 7.51
CA ALA A 240 7.94 20.45 7.75
C ALA A 240 9.32 20.38 8.41
N VAL A 241 10.31 21.12 7.88
CA VAL A 241 11.65 21.20 8.49
C VAL A 241 11.57 21.62 9.96
N GLN A 242 10.85 22.70 10.26
CA GLN A 242 10.74 23.20 11.63
C GLN A 242 9.98 22.23 12.53
N PHE A 243 8.88 21.67 12.03
CA PHE A 243 8.04 20.74 12.80
C PHE A 243 8.81 19.47 13.18
N LEU A 244 9.54 18.86 12.22
CA LEU A 244 10.32 17.67 12.49
C LEU A 244 11.47 17.97 13.47
N LYS A 245 12.09 19.14 13.36
CA LYS A 245 13.12 19.58 14.29
C LYS A 245 12.58 19.78 15.71
N ASP A 246 11.41 20.40 15.84
CA ASP A 246 10.77 20.60 17.15
C ASP A 246 10.29 19.27 17.76
N ALA A 247 10.02 18.26 16.92
CA ALA A 247 9.62 16.92 17.35
C ALA A 247 10.78 16.06 17.87
N GLU A 248 12.04 16.37 17.57
CA GLU A 248 13.22 15.59 18.01
C GLU A 248 13.24 15.31 19.52
N ARG A 249 12.88 16.31 20.34
CA ARG A 249 12.87 16.18 21.81
C ARG A 249 11.90 15.12 22.32
N PHE A 250 10.90 14.73 21.51
CA PHE A 250 9.92 13.71 21.88
C PHE A 250 10.33 12.30 21.45
N LYS A 251 11.47 12.13 20.78
CA LYS A 251 11.99 10.82 20.34
C LYS A 251 10.93 10.01 19.62
N MET A 252 10.37 10.59 18.55
CA MET A 252 9.38 9.91 17.73
C MET A 252 10.00 8.67 17.06
N PHE A 253 9.25 7.58 16.97
CA PHE A 253 9.68 6.41 16.19
C PHE A 253 9.82 6.77 14.71
N PHE A 254 8.85 7.50 14.16
CA PHE A 254 8.96 8.28 12.93
C PHE A 254 7.85 9.35 12.82
N MET A 255 8.11 10.32 11.96
CA MET A 255 7.12 11.23 11.41
C MET A 255 6.81 10.76 9.98
N GLU A 256 5.52 10.54 9.69
CA GLU A 256 5.01 9.95 8.47
C GLU A 256 4.59 11.05 7.49
N ASP A 257 4.87 10.87 6.21
CA ASP A 257 4.49 11.72 5.07
C ASP A 257 4.58 13.24 5.36
N PRO A 258 5.78 13.73 5.75
CA PRO A 258 5.94 15.14 6.10
C PRO A 258 5.71 16.09 4.93
N LEU A 259 5.90 15.62 3.70
CA LEU A 259 5.70 16.34 2.45
C LEU A 259 5.08 15.42 1.40
N SER A 260 4.49 16.03 0.37
CA SER A 260 3.92 15.31 -0.75
C SER A 260 4.97 14.77 -1.73
N PRO A 261 4.58 13.83 -2.62
CA PRO A 261 5.47 13.34 -3.69
C PRO A 261 6.00 14.42 -4.63
N GLU A 262 5.27 15.53 -4.78
CA GLU A 262 5.71 16.65 -5.59
C GLU A 262 6.86 17.44 -4.96
N ASP A 263 7.08 17.28 -3.66
CA ASP A 263 8.07 18.04 -2.88
C ASP A 263 9.33 17.21 -2.52
N ILE A 264 9.58 16.09 -3.20
CA ILE A 264 10.69 15.15 -2.91
C ILE A 264 12.04 15.85 -2.76
N ALA A 265 12.32 16.87 -3.57
CA ALA A 265 13.59 17.60 -3.53
C ALA A 265 13.88 18.27 -2.17
N TYR A 266 12.84 18.61 -1.40
CA TYR A 266 12.98 19.22 -0.09
C TYR A 266 13.41 18.26 1.03
N PHE A 267 13.34 16.96 0.82
CA PHE A 267 13.83 15.97 1.79
C PHE A 267 15.32 16.12 2.09
N HIS A 268 16.13 16.61 1.14
CA HIS A 268 17.53 16.99 1.41
C HIS A 268 17.64 18.09 2.47
N GLN A 269 16.75 19.08 2.41
CA GLN A 269 16.73 20.17 3.38
C GLN A 269 16.28 19.66 4.76
N ILE A 270 15.26 18.82 4.83
CA ILE A 270 14.82 18.21 6.09
C ILE A 270 15.98 17.42 6.70
N ARG A 271 16.58 16.50 5.94
CA ARG A 271 17.61 15.60 6.44
C ARG A 271 18.88 16.33 6.88
N SER A 272 19.19 17.48 6.31
CA SER A 272 20.33 18.29 6.71
C SER A 272 20.12 19.05 8.03
N GLN A 273 18.90 19.17 8.52
CA GLN A 273 18.54 20.02 9.65
C GLN A 273 17.92 19.29 10.85
N CYS A 274 17.45 18.06 10.68
CA CYS A 274 16.86 17.30 11.77
C CYS A 274 17.20 15.80 11.69
N ALA A 275 17.22 15.16 12.87
CA ALA A 275 17.47 13.73 13.06
C ALA A 275 16.19 12.92 13.29
N THR A 276 15.02 13.55 13.33
CA THR A 276 13.74 12.84 13.48
C THR A 276 13.58 11.80 12.36
N PRO A 277 13.33 10.52 12.68
CA PRO A 277 13.12 9.51 11.68
C PRO A 277 11.90 9.80 10.79
N ILE A 278 12.02 9.51 9.51
CA ILE A 278 11.00 9.81 8.49
C ILE A 278 10.51 8.52 7.85
N ALA A 279 9.19 8.33 7.80
CA ALA A 279 8.53 7.34 6.96
C ALA A 279 7.80 8.04 5.81
N MET A 280 7.92 7.52 4.59
CA MET A 280 7.30 8.14 3.42
C MET A 280 6.89 7.10 2.38
N GLY A 281 5.75 7.30 1.72
CA GLY A 281 5.53 6.58 0.49
C GLY A 281 4.14 6.02 0.20
N GLU A 282 3.12 6.21 1.02
CA GLU A 282 1.78 5.67 0.74
C GLU A 282 1.18 6.20 -0.58
N LEU A 283 1.54 7.42 -0.96
CA LEU A 283 1.07 8.06 -2.19
C LEU A 283 1.88 7.69 -3.43
N PHE A 284 3.01 7.01 -3.29
CA PHE A 284 3.91 6.76 -4.41
C PHE A 284 3.32 5.77 -5.42
N ASN A 285 3.46 6.13 -6.69
CA ASN A 285 3.00 5.35 -7.82
C ASN A 285 4.12 4.94 -8.78
N SER A 286 5.31 5.53 -8.65
CA SER A 286 6.35 5.45 -9.67
C SER A 286 7.75 5.38 -9.07
N PRO A 287 8.70 4.65 -9.73
CA PRO A 287 10.08 4.60 -9.31
C PRO A 287 10.77 5.97 -9.19
N HIS A 288 10.28 6.98 -9.90
CA HIS A 288 10.81 8.33 -9.83
C HIS A 288 10.57 9.01 -8.47
N GLU A 289 9.58 8.54 -7.72
CA GLU A 289 9.22 9.08 -6.41
C GLU A 289 10.05 8.45 -5.30
N TRP A 290 10.15 7.11 -5.22
CA TRP A 290 10.87 6.46 -4.12
C TRP A 290 12.37 6.30 -4.33
N THR A 291 12.85 6.17 -5.59
CA THR A 291 14.26 5.91 -5.85
C THR A 291 15.18 6.98 -5.27
N PRO A 292 14.97 8.30 -5.50
CA PRO A 292 15.86 9.31 -4.94
C PRO A 292 15.86 9.35 -3.42
N LEU A 293 14.72 9.07 -2.77
CA LEU A 293 14.62 9.05 -1.32
C LEU A 293 15.39 7.88 -0.71
N ILE A 294 15.27 6.69 -1.30
CA ILE A 294 15.97 5.49 -0.83
C ILE A 294 17.48 5.60 -1.11
N THR A 295 17.88 5.89 -2.36
CA THR A 295 19.30 5.92 -2.74
C THR A 295 20.05 7.07 -2.09
N GLY A 296 19.38 8.20 -1.85
CA GLY A 296 19.93 9.34 -1.12
C GLY A 296 19.91 9.17 0.41
N ARG A 297 19.29 8.11 0.94
CA ARG A 297 19.06 7.90 2.38
C ARG A 297 18.37 9.09 3.04
N LEU A 298 17.37 9.64 2.34
CA LEU A 298 16.63 10.81 2.78
C LEU A 298 15.47 10.46 3.71
N ILE A 299 15.12 9.18 3.77
CA ILE A 299 14.10 8.59 4.65
C ILE A 299 14.69 7.40 5.41
N ASP A 300 14.07 7.05 6.52
CA ASP A 300 14.46 5.91 7.34
C ASP A 300 13.57 4.68 7.09
N TYR A 301 12.32 4.94 6.69
CA TYR A 301 11.33 3.90 6.38
C TYR A 301 10.65 4.20 5.04
N ILE A 302 10.61 3.21 4.17
CA ILE A 302 9.79 3.26 2.95
C ILE A 302 8.40 2.68 3.25
N ARG A 303 7.36 3.50 3.03
CA ARG A 303 5.98 3.24 3.43
C ARG A 303 5.03 3.09 2.23
N ILE A 304 5.41 2.24 1.30
CA ILE A 304 4.65 1.99 0.07
C ILE A 304 3.28 1.35 0.37
N HIS A 305 2.24 1.82 -0.32
CA HIS A 305 0.99 1.09 -0.48
C HIS A 305 1.19 0.02 -1.56
N LEU A 306 1.28 -1.26 -1.14
CA LEU A 306 1.69 -2.38 -1.99
C LEU A 306 0.87 -2.45 -3.28
N THR A 307 -0.46 -2.36 -3.17
CA THR A 307 -1.35 -2.44 -4.33
C THR A 307 -1.16 -1.24 -5.26
N GLN A 308 -1.03 -0.03 -4.72
CA GLN A 308 -0.88 1.20 -5.50
C GLN A 308 0.48 1.29 -6.22
N ALA A 309 1.51 0.68 -5.69
CA ALA A 309 2.78 0.53 -6.38
C ALA A 309 2.76 -0.55 -7.48
N GLY A 310 1.64 -1.25 -7.63
CA GLY A 310 1.43 -2.26 -8.68
C GLY A 310 1.54 -3.71 -8.22
N GLY A 311 1.54 -3.98 -6.91
CA GLY A 311 1.51 -5.34 -6.34
C GLY A 311 2.84 -5.82 -5.78
N LEU A 312 2.91 -7.11 -5.48
CA LEU A 312 4.07 -7.76 -4.86
C LEU A 312 5.32 -7.71 -5.77
N THR A 313 5.13 -7.89 -7.07
CA THR A 313 6.25 -7.93 -8.05
C THR A 313 7.13 -6.68 -8.01
N PRO A 314 6.64 -5.44 -8.07
CA PRO A 314 7.48 -4.27 -7.88
C PRO A 314 7.93 -4.06 -6.44
N VAL A 315 7.06 -4.29 -5.44
CA VAL A 315 7.36 -3.92 -4.05
C VAL A 315 8.46 -4.79 -3.43
N ARG A 316 8.56 -6.08 -3.78
CA ARG A 316 9.72 -6.91 -3.39
C ARG A 316 11.06 -6.34 -3.92
N LYS A 317 11.07 -5.68 -5.08
CA LYS A 317 12.26 -5.03 -5.64
C LYS A 317 12.57 -3.73 -4.88
N ILE A 318 11.53 -2.99 -4.48
CA ILE A 318 11.68 -1.79 -3.63
C ILE A 318 12.26 -2.19 -2.27
N ALA A 319 11.77 -3.27 -1.65
CA ALA A 319 12.28 -3.80 -0.38
C ALA A 319 13.77 -4.15 -0.47
N ALA A 320 14.19 -4.84 -1.53
CA ALA A 320 15.59 -5.20 -1.75
C ALA A 320 16.49 -3.96 -1.99
N MET A 321 16.00 -2.97 -2.74
CA MET A 321 16.71 -1.70 -2.91
C MET A 321 16.84 -0.96 -1.58
N ALA A 322 15.77 -0.89 -0.79
CA ALA A 322 15.76 -0.26 0.51
C ALA A 322 16.76 -0.94 1.47
N GLU A 323 16.81 -2.26 1.48
CA GLU A 323 17.76 -3.04 2.29
C GLU A 323 19.21 -2.66 2.01
N ILE A 324 19.61 -2.62 0.73
CA ILE A 324 20.99 -2.25 0.32
C ILE A 324 21.36 -0.84 0.79
N HIS A 325 20.40 0.07 0.87
CA HIS A 325 20.61 1.46 1.27
C HIS A 325 20.39 1.70 2.78
N GLY A 326 20.06 0.66 3.55
CA GLY A 326 19.84 0.76 5.00
C GLY A 326 18.50 1.44 5.38
N VAL A 327 17.55 1.47 4.46
CA VAL A 327 16.18 1.94 4.68
C VAL A 327 15.30 0.76 5.08
N LYS A 328 14.50 0.92 6.12
CA LYS A 328 13.58 -0.12 6.60
C LYS A 328 12.24 -0.06 5.86
N THR A 329 11.46 -1.13 5.95
CA THR A 329 10.10 -1.20 5.39
C THR A 329 9.05 -0.90 6.46
N ALA A 330 7.96 -0.22 6.07
CA ALA A 330 6.82 0.07 6.90
C ALA A 330 5.57 0.18 6.01
N TRP A 331 5.09 -0.96 5.48
CA TRP A 331 4.05 -0.95 4.45
C TRP A 331 2.76 -0.31 4.92
N HIS A 332 2.16 0.53 4.05
CA HIS A 332 0.85 1.11 4.28
C HIS A 332 -0.22 0.02 4.42
N GLY A 333 -0.94 0.02 5.53
CA GLY A 333 -1.92 -1.00 5.87
C GLY A 333 -3.05 -0.49 6.75
N PRO A 334 -3.74 0.62 6.40
CA PRO A 334 -4.91 1.10 7.12
C PRO A 334 -6.17 0.26 6.83
N GLY A 335 -7.30 0.63 7.40
CA GLY A 335 -8.56 -0.09 7.28
C GLY A 335 -9.15 -0.18 5.87
N ASP A 336 -8.65 0.62 4.91
CA ASP A 336 -9.06 0.61 3.50
C ASP A 336 -8.20 -0.34 2.62
N VAL A 337 -7.28 -1.08 3.20
CA VAL A 337 -6.61 -2.20 2.55
C VAL A 337 -7.39 -3.48 2.86
N SER A 338 -7.74 -4.28 1.83
CA SER A 338 -8.45 -5.53 2.06
C SER A 338 -7.59 -6.54 2.84
N PRO A 339 -8.20 -7.53 3.53
CA PRO A 339 -7.43 -8.58 4.21
C PRO A 339 -6.41 -9.30 3.33
N ILE A 340 -6.66 -9.40 2.01
CA ILE A 340 -5.72 -9.96 1.04
C ILE A 340 -4.49 -9.05 0.89
N GLY A 341 -4.68 -7.74 0.81
CA GLY A 341 -3.58 -6.78 0.76
C GLY A 341 -2.75 -6.81 2.04
N HIS A 342 -3.39 -6.95 3.21
CA HIS A 342 -2.68 -7.14 4.47
C HIS A 342 -1.89 -8.46 4.51
N ALA A 343 -2.42 -9.55 3.94
CA ALA A 343 -1.67 -10.80 3.85
C ALA A 343 -0.43 -10.66 2.95
N ALA A 344 -0.53 -9.88 1.87
CA ALA A 344 0.62 -9.57 1.03
C ALA A 344 1.66 -8.70 1.76
N ASN A 345 1.22 -7.69 2.54
CA ASN A 345 2.11 -6.90 3.40
C ASN A 345 2.84 -7.79 4.40
N VAL A 346 2.11 -8.58 5.20
CA VAL A 346 2.69 -9.47 6.22
C VAL A 346 3.63 -10.51 5.59
N THR A 347 3.32 -10.98 4.37
CA THR A 347 4.23 -11.85 3.62
C THR A 347 5.60 -11.20 3.40
N LEU A 348 5.64 -9.93 2.97
CA LEU A 348 6.90 -9.20 2.84
C LEU A 348 7.55 -8.93 4.20
N ASP A 349 6.76 -8.57 5.21
CA ASP A 349 7.27 -8.29 6.55
C ASP A 349 8.04 -9.47 7.15
N VAL A 350 7.53 -10.69 6.95
CA VAL A 350 8.19 -11.88 7.53
C VAL A 350 9.42 -12.34 6.74
N VAL A 351 9.57 -11.95 5.46
CA VAL A 351 10.72 -12.34 4.63
C VAL A 351 11.78 -11.26 4.48
N CYS A 352 11.42 -9.97 4.54
CA CYS A 352 12.36 -8.87 4.37
C CYS A 352 13.23 -8.68 5.61
N TYR A 353 14.57 -8.78 5.45
CA TYR A 353 15.49 -8.58 6.57
C TYR A 353 15.40 -7.16 7.15
N ASN A 354 15.25 -6.16 6.30
CA ASN A 354 15.14 -4.74 6.66
C ASN A 354 13.73 -4.31 7.11
N PHE A 355 12.90 -5.24 7.59
CA PHE A 355 11.62 -4.91 8.18
C PHE A 355 11.76 -3.90 9.32
N GLY A 356 10.86 -2.93 9.37
CA GLY A 356 10.76 -1.94 10.43
C GLY A 356 9.52 -2.13 11.29
N ILE A 357 8.35 -1.85 10.71
CA ILE A 357 7.06 -1.93 11.40
C ILE A 357 5.93 -2.11 10.38
N GLN A 358 4.82 -2.74 10.73
CA GLN A 358 3.62 -2.85 9.90
C GLN A 358 2.50 -1.96 10.43
N GLU A 359 1.87 -1.19 9.56
CA GLU A 359 0.63 -0.49 9.88
C GLU A 359 -0.52 -1.48 9.96
N TYR A 360 -1.38 -1.33 10.98
CA TYR A 360 -2.49 -2.24 11.19
C TYR A 360 -3.75 -1.54 11.68
N SER A 361 -4.86 -1.83 11.02
CA SER A 361 -6.22 -1.55 11.48
C SER A 361 -6.98 -2.85 11.65
N PRO A 362 -7.68 -3.06 12.79
CA PRO A 362 -8.40 -4.29 13.05
C PRO A 362 -9.51 -4.57 12.01
N PHE A 363 -9.60 -5.80 11.56
CA PHE A 363 -10.73 -6.26 10.75
C PHE A 363 -11.93 -6.53 11.65
N ASN A 364 -13.10 -5.98 11.30
CA ASN A 364 -14.35 -6.31 12.00
C ASN A 364 -14.80 -7.74 11.68
N ASP A 365 -15.75 -8.27 12.46
CA ASP A 365 -16.22 -9.64 12.33
C ASP A 365 -16.75 -9.94 10.93
N ARG A 366 -17.52 -9.02 10.31
CA ARG A 366 -18.04 -9.18 8.94
C ARG A 366 -16.95 -9.31 7.89
N SER A 367 -15.89 -8.53 8.03
CA SER A 367 -14.71 -8.65 7.16
C SER A 367 -14.02 -10.00 7.34
N GLN A 368 -13.89 -10.48 8.56
CA GLN A 368 -13.27 -11.79 8.85
C GLN A 368 -14.16 -12.97 8.38
N GLU A 369 -15.48 -12.82 8.39
CA GLU A 369 -16.41 -13.81 7.84
C GLU A 369 -16.33 -13.89 6.31
N VAL A 370 -16.23 -12.72 5.63
CA VAL A 370 -16.08 -12.64 4.17
C VAL A 370 -14.71 -13.14 3.73
N PHE A 371 -13.65 -12.79 4.47
CA PHE A 371 -12.25 -13.11 4.15
C PHE A 371 -11.69 -14.08 5.19
N ARG A 372 -11.98 -15.36 5.04
CA ARG A 372 -11.50 -16.38 5.99
C ARG A 372 -10.01 -16.59 5.87
N GLY A 373 -9.30 -16.55 6.98
CA GLY A 373 -7.84 -16.71 7.02
C GLY A 373 -7.07 -15.39 7.05
N CYS A 374 -7.72 -14.27 7.44
CA CYS A 374 -7.03 -12.99 7.67
C CYS A 374 -5.77 -13.16 8.53
N PRO A 375 -4.73 -12.32 8.32
CA PRO A 375 -3.60 -12.27 9.23
C PRO A 375 -4.05 -12.08 10.68
N ALA A 376 -3.52 -12.90 11.59
CA ALA A 376 -3.92 -12.87 12.99
C ALA A 376 -3.07 -11.85 13.76
N MET A 377 -3.74 -10.91 14.45
CA MET A 377 -3.07 -10.00 15.37
C MET A 377 -3.06 -10.59 16.78
N LYS A 378 -1.90 -10.61 17.43
CA LYS A 378 -1.73 -11.08 18.79
C LYS A 378 -0.63 -10.28 19.48
N ASN A 379 -0.99 -9.61 20.57
CA ASN A 379 -0.05 -8.83 21.39
C ASN A 379 0.79 -7.86 20.55
N GLY A 380 0.16 -7.04 19.70
CA GLY A 380 0.83 -6.05 18.86
C GLY A 380 1.69 -6.62 17.73
N ASN A 381 1.49 -7.89 17.36
CA ASN A 381 2.19 -8.55 16.25
C ASN A 381 1.22 -9.24 15.30
N LEU A 382 1.49 -9.16 14.01
CA LEU A 382 0.75 -9.83 12.94
C LEU A 382 1.46 -11.11 12.52
N TYR A 383 0.68 -12.16 12.35
CA TYR A 383 1.15 -13.48 11.93
C TYR A 383 0.64 -13.80 10.52
N ALA A 384 1.54 -14.23 9.66
CA ALA A 384 1.17 -14.73 8.34
C ALA A 384 0.40 -16.05 8.49
N ASN A 385 -0.57 -16.28 7.59
CA ASN A 385 -1.22 -17.58 7.45
C ASN A 385 -0.29 -18.55 6.72
N ASP A 386 -0.18 -19.78 7.22
CA ASP A 386 0.72 -20.80 6.66
C ASP A 386 0.05 -21.66 5.56
N ALA A 387 -1.23 -21.43 5.23
CA ALA A 387 -1.90 -22.12 4.14
C ALA A 387 -1.38 -21.64 2.76
N PRO A 388 -1.54 -22.46 1.70
CA PRO A 388 -1.06 -22.13 0.36
C PRO A 388 -1.60 -20.80 -0.18
N GLY A 389 -0.80 -20.10 -0.95
CA GLY A 389 -1.12 -18.77 -1.46
C GLY A 389 -1.03 -17.70 -0.38
N TRP A 390 -2.03 -16.82 -0.29
CA TRP A 390 -2.18 -15.87 0.82
C TRP A 390 -2.76 -16.50 2.08
N GLY A 391 -3.26 -17.75 1.97
CA GLY A 391 -3.99 -18.41 3.04
C GLY A 391 -5.39 -17.85 3.29
N ILE A 392 -5.93 -17.09 2.34
CA ILE A 392 -7.24 -16.45 2.45
C ILE A 392 -8.21 -17.03 1.44
N GLU A 393 -9.44 -17.30 1.92
CA GLU A 393 -10.58 -17.65 1.07
C GLU A 393 -11.66 -16.57 1.17
N VAL A 394 -12.22 -16.18 0.02
CA VAL A 394 -13.31 -15.22 -0.05
C VAL A 394 -14.64 -15.94 -0.17
N ASP A 395 -15.54 -15.71 0.78
CA ASP A 395 -16.92 -16.15 0.67
C ASP A 395 -17.68 -15.18 -0.26
N GLU A 396 -17.66 -15.47 -1.56
CA GLU A 396 -18.26 -14.61 -2.60
C GLU A 396 -19.78 -14.43 -2.42
N LYS A 397 -20.49 -15.43 -1.87
CA LYS A 397 -21.93 -15.32 -1.59
C LYS A 397 -22.20 -14.37 -0.45
N LEU A 398 -21.33 -14.37 0.56
CA LEU A 398 -21.43 -13.46 1.68
C LEU A 398 -20.97 -12.05 1.27
N ALA A 399 -19.89 -11.94 0.49
CA ALA A 399 -19.40 -10.68 -0.07
C ALA A 399 -20.48 -9.93 -0.85
N ALA A 400 -21.29 -10.67 -1.65
CA ALA A 400 -22.40 -10.10 -2.42
C ALA A 400 -23.53 -9.50 -1.55
N LYS A 401 -23.58 -9.82 -0.24
CA LYS A 401 -24.54 -9.21 0.70
C LYS A 401 -24.10 -7.84 1.20
N TYR A 402 -22.85 -7.47 0.95
CA TYR A 402 -22.27 -6.17 1.33
C TYR A 402 -21.85 -5.40 0.07
N PRO A 403 -22.80 -5.01 -0.82
CA PRO A 403 -22.45 -4.22 -2.00
C PRO A 403 -21.92 -2.85 -1.61
N TYR A 404 -21.25 -2.18 -2.53
CA TYR A 404 -20.94 -0.76 -2.33
C TYR A 404 -22.22 0.01 -2.05
N GLY A 405 -22.18 0.90 -1.05
CA GLY A 405 -23.31 1.78 -0.77
C GLY A 405 -23.69 2.62 -2.00
N SER A 406 -25.00 2.93 -2.14
CA SER A 406 -25.43 3.79 -3.23
C SER A 406 -24.75 5.15 -3.10
N PHE A 407 -24.25 5.69 -4.20
CA PHE A 407 -23.72 7.05 -4.28
C PHE A 407 -24.82 8.14 -4.18
N GLU A 408 -26.02 7.80 -3.74
CA GLU A 408 -27.16 8.73 -3.62
C GLU A 408 -27.14 9.54 -2.32
N SER A 409 -26.27 9.19 -1.38
CA SER A 409 -26.01 9.95 -0.16
C SER A 409 -25.20 11.22 -0.47
N ASP A 410 -25.11 12.13 0.49
CA ASP A 410 -24.29 13.35 0.39
C ASP A 410 -22.81 13.09 0.05
N GLU A 411 -22.34 11.88 0.20
CA GLU A 411 -21.01 11.42 -0.22
C GLU A 411 -20.75 11.56 -1.73
N ARG A 412 -21.78 11.47 -2.59
CA ARG A 412 -21.64 11.73 -4.03
C ARG A 412 -21.23 13.15 -4.38
N LYS A 413 -21.58 14.07 -3.53
CA LYS A 413 -21.20 15.47 -3.71
C LYS A 413 -19.74 15.74 -3.34
N ARG A 414 -19.08 14.76 -2.77
CA ARG A 414 -17.67 14.81 -2.34
C ARG A 414 -16.84 14.02 -3.35
N LEU A 415 -15.98 14.73 -4.07
CA LEU A 415 -15.06 14.14 -5.06
C LEU A 415 -14.10 13.10 -4.44
N ASP A 416 -13.94 13.13 -3.15
CA ASP A 416 -12.96 12.42 -2.35
C ASP A 416 -13.41 11.05 -1.81
N GLY A 417 -14.69 10.67 -2.04
CA GLY A 417 -15.20 9.39 -1.54
C GLY A 417 -15.20 9.24 -0.03
N GLY A 418 -15.22 10.36 0.72
CA GLY A 418 -15.24 10.39 2.18
C GLY A 418 -14.23 11.35 2.81
N TRP A 419 -13.19 11.71 2.11
CA TRP A 419 -12.25 12.77 2.50
C TRP A 419 -12.85 14.12 2.11
N GLY A 420 -13.00 15.08 2.99
CA GLY A 420 -13.63 16.36 2.71
C GLY A 420 -12.67 17.34 2.04
N GLU A 421 -13.21 18.36 1.39
CA GLU A 421 -12.40 19.52 1.05
C GLU A 421 -11.83 20.14 2.33
N VAL A 422 -10.52 20.31 2.41
CA VAL A 422 -9.88 21.04 3.49
C VAL A 422 -9.49 22.43 3.01
N ARG A 423 -9.97 23.46 3.71
CA ARG A 423 -9.76 24.86 3.32
C ARG A 423 -9.15 25.67 4.45
N ARG A 424 -8.30 26.62 4.08
CA ARG A 424 -7.79 27.66 4.96
C ARG A 424 -8.85 28.74 5.19
N ARG A 425 -8.58 29.64 6.14
CA ARG A 425 -9.47 30.80 6.43
C ARG A 425 -9.66 31.73 5.24
N ASP A 426 -8.68 31.82 4.35
CA ASP A 426 -8.75 32.61 3.11
C ASP A 426 -9.51 31.90 1.97
N GLY A 427 -10.02 30.68 2.21
CA GLY A 427 -10.75 29.88 1.25
C GLY A 427 -9.87 28.97 0.36
N THR A 428 -8.54 29.03 0.49
CA THR A 428 -7.62 28.19 -0.29
C THR A 428 -7.80 26.71 0.07
N VAL A 429 -7.97 25.84 -0.93
CA VAL A 429 -7.94 24.37 -0.76
C VAL A 429 -6.50 23.93 -0.51
N ILE A 430 -6.32 23.07 0.46
CA ILE A 430 -5.01 22.47 0.76
C ILE A 430 -4.99 20.97 0.50
N LYS A 431 -3.79 20.38 0.45
CA LYS A 431 -3.59 18.92 0.48
C LYS A 431 -4.10 18.34 1.80
N GLN A 432 -4.60 17.11 1.77
CA GLN A 432 -5.23 16.45 2.92
C GLN A 432 -4.26 15.55 3.67
#